data_f6f66aee98ad4f2ada4036b63f795d7d
#
_entry.id   f6f66aee98ad4f2ada4036b63f795d7d
#
_cell.length_a   1.000
_cell.length_b   1.000
_cell.length_c   1.000
_cell.angle_alpha   90.00
_cell.angle_beta   90.00
_cell.angle_gamma   90.00
#
_symmetry.space_group_name_H-M   'P 1'
#
loop_
_entity.id
_entity.type
_entity.pdbx_description
1 polymer ?
#
loop_
_entity_poly.entity_id
_entity_poly.type
_entity_poly.pdbx_seq_one_letter_code
_entity_poly.pdbx_strand_id
1 'polypeptide(L)'
;MALTGTQAVDRATSLLIAILNSPEPPLLSELARQLGLPKSTTSRILGALERQGLVRRDRNSAYLGGEVLLKFASTQNKDASIISRMRPVLEALAEKTSETVNLAVPGVEDLRLIDQVDAKHL
;
A
#
# COMPACT_ATOMS: atom_id res chain seq x y z
N MET A 1 23.69 -4.87 -19.36
CA MET A 1 22.78 -4.29 -18.38
C MET A 1 23.35 -4.46 -17.00
N ALA A 2 23.45 -3.37 -16.29
CA ALA A 2 23.99 -3.43 -14.95
C ALA A 2 23.06 -4.17 -14.01
N LEU A 3 23.57 -5.16 -13.33
CA LEU A 3 22.85 -5.80 -12.24
C LEU A 3 23.00 -4.94 -11.01
N THR A 4 21.91 -4.39 -10.55
CA THR A 4 21.92 -3.45 -9.44
C THR A 4 21.94 -4.13 -8.07
N GLY A 5 21.88 -5.45 -8.00
CA GLY A 5 21.72 -6.17 -6.73
C GLY A 5 20.30 -6.07 -6.16
N THR A 6 19.42 -5.30 -6.78
CA THR A 6 18.03 -5.14 -6.34
C THR A 6 17.04 -5.93 -7.19
N GLN A 7 17.53 -6.78 -8.10
CA GLN A 7 16.65 -7.49 -9.03
C GLN A 7 15.58 -8.32 -8.34
N ALA A 8 15.93 -9.02 -7.27
CA ALA A 8 14.96 -9.83 -6.53
C ALA A 8 13.89 -8.96 -5.87
N VAL A 9 14.29 -7.82 -5.31
CA VAL A 9 13.36 -6.88 -4.69
C VAL A 9 12.45 -6.26 -5.76
N ASP A 10 13.02 -5.87 -6.89
CA ASP A 10 12.26 -5.28 -7.99
C ASP A 10 11.19 -6.25 -8.51
N ARG A 11 11.57 -7.53 -8.67
CA ARG A 11 10.65 -8.57 -9.11
C ARG A 11 9.54 -8.83 -8.09
N ALA A 12 9.91 -8.90 -6.81
CA ALA A 12 8.94 -9.13 -5.74
C ALA A 12 7.94 -7.98 -5.64
N THR A 13 8.42 -6.75 -5.67
CA THR A 13 7.56 -5.57 -5.59
C THR A 13 6.68 -5.44 -6.84
N SER A 14 7.21 -5.74 -8.02
CA SER A 14 6.42 -5.73 -9.25
C SER A 14 5.29 -6.75 -9.21
N LEU A 15 5.56 -7.95 -8.68
CA LEU A 15 4.53 -8.97 -8.51
C LEU A 15 3.45 -8.52 -7.54
N LEU A 16 3.86 -7.94 -6.41
CA LEU A 16 2.91 -7.44 -5.42
C LEU A 16 2.01 -6.36 -6.03
N ILE A 17 2.61 -5.39 -6.71
CA ILE A 17 1.87 -4.30 -7.36
C ILE A 17 0.90 -4.85 -8.41
N ALA A 18 1.34 -5.82 -9.22
CA ALA A 18 0.49 -6.44 -10.22
C ALA A 18 -0.74 -7.10 -9.59
N ILE A 19 -0.54 -7.79 -8.46
CA ILE A 19 -1.64 -8.42 -7.73
C ILE A 19 -2.62 -7.36 -7.20
N LEU A 20 -2.11 -6.31 -6.58
CA LEU A 20 -2.94 -5.26 -5.98
C LEU A 20 -3.72 -4.46 -7.01
N ASN A 21 -3.18 -4.31 -8.22
CA ASN A 21 -3.82 -3.58 -9.30
C ASN A 21 -4.74 -4.44 -10.16
N SER A 22 -4.77 -5.74 -9.95
CA SER A 22 -5.64 -6.63 -10.72
C SER A 22 -7.08 -6.50 -10.25
N PRO A 23 -8.05 -6.30 -11.16
CA PRO A 23 -9.46 -6.22 -10.78
C PRO A 23 -9.99 -7.53 -10.21
N GLU A 24 -9.41 -8.66 -10.65
CA GLU A 24 -9.72 -9.98 -10.11
C GLU A 24 -8.42 -10.68 -9.72
N PRO A 25 -8.45 -11.55 -8.69
CA PRO A 25 -7.23 -12.22 -8.25
C PRO A 25 -6.56 -13.01 -9.37
N PRO A 26 -5.30 -12.69 -9.72
CA PRO A 26 -4.60 -13.37 -10.81
C PRO A 26 -4.02 -14.71 -10.38
N LEU A 27 -3.88 -15.61 -11.36
CA LEU A 27 -3.18 -16.88 -11.19
C LEU A 27 -1.68 -16.71 -11.40
N LEU A 28 -0.91 -17.68 -10.88
CA LEU A 28 0.55 -17.67 -11.03
C LEU A 28 0.97 -17.58 -12.52
N SER A 29 0.31 -18.32 -13.38
CA SER A 29 0.64 -18.33 -14.82
C SER A 29 0.39 -16.97 -15.47
N GLU A 30 -0.64 -16.27 -15.05
CA GLU A 30 -0.93 -14.94 -15.55
C GLU A 30 0.12 -13.93 -15.10
N LEU A 31 0.51 -14.00 -13.83
CA LEU A 31 1.54 -13.14 -13.27
C LEU A 31 2.90 -13.38 -13.93
N ALA A 32 3.26 -14.65 -14.11
CA ALA A 32 4.51 -15.02 -14.77
C ALA A 32 4.57 -14.46 -16.19
N ARG A 33 3.48 -14.60 -16.93
CA ARG A 33 3.39 -14.09 -18.29
C ARG A 33 3.45 -12.56 -18.32
N GLN A 34 2.71 -11.91 -17.42
CA GLN A 34 2.65 -10.45 -17.36
C GLN A 34 4.02 -9.82 -17.10
N LEU A 35 4.82 -10.43 -16.24
CA LEU A 35 6.13 -9.91 -15.89
C LEU A 35 7.27 -10.54 -16.69
N GLY A 36 6.96 -11.48 -17.58
CA GLY A 36 7.99 -12.14 -18.39
C GLY A 36 8.95 -13.00 -17.59
N LEU A 37 8.47 -13.63 -16.53
CA LEU A 37 9.28 -14.46 -15.65
C LEU A 37 8.94 -15.93 -15.79
N PRO A 38 9.94 -16.84 -15.58
CA PRO A 38 9.63 -18.26 -15.49
C PRO A 38 8.66 -18.55 -14.35
N LYS A 39 7.80 -19.55 -14.53
CA LYS A 39 6.83 -19.93 -13.48
C LYS A 39 7.50 -20.33 -12.18
N SER A 40 8.64 -21.04 -12.26
CA SER A 40 9.38 -21.46 -11.07
C SER A 40 9.90 -20.28 -10.28
N THR A 41 10.44 -19.26 -10.95
CA THR A 41 10.90 -18.03 -10.31
C THR A 41 9.73 -17.27 -9.68
N THR A 42 8.64 -17.13 -10.42
CA THR A 42 7.43 -16.47 -9.94
C THR A 42 6.89 -17.15 -8.70
N SER A 43 6.82 -18.48 -8.70
CA SER A 43 6.35 -19.26 -7.58
C SER A 43 7.19 -19.05 -6.31
N ARG A 44 8.52 -19.02 -6.48
CA ARG A 44 9.43 -18.80 -5.34
C ARG A 44 9.26 -17.42 -4.73
N ILE A 45 9.13 -16.42 -5.58
CA ILE A 45 8.96 -15.03 -5.11
C ILE A 45 7.60 -14.89 -4.41
N LEU A 46 6.55 -15.42 -5.01
CA LEU A 46 5.21 -15.38 -4.41
C LEU A 46 5.18 -16.12 -3.08
N GLY A 47 5.90 -17.24 -2.98
CA GLY A 47 6.04 -17.96 -1.70
C GLY A 47 6.71 -17.12 -0.63
N ALA A 48 7.72 -16.33 -0.99
CA ALA A 48 8.37 -15.42 -0.06
C ALA A 48 7.42 -14.30 0.39
N LEU A 49 6.66 -13.72 -0.54
CA LEU A 49 5.66 -12.70 -0.22
C LEU A 49 4.56 -13.25 0.67
N GLU A 50 4.15 -14.50 0.43
CA GLU A 50 3.14 -15.17 1.23
C GLU A 50 3.62 -15.41 2.67
N ARG A 51 4.86 -15.82 2.83
CA ARG A 51 5.46 -16.01 4.17
C ARG A 51 5.51 -14.73 4.98
N GLN A 52 5.64 -13.59 4.31
CA GLN A 52 5.66 -12.28 4.96
C GLN A 52 4.26 -11.70 5.18
N GLY A 53 3.22 -12.40 4.74
CA GLY A 53 1.85 -11.93 4.90
C GLY A 53 1.44 -10.84 3.92
N LEU A 54 2.25 -10.60 2.88
CA LEU A 54 1.97 -9.57 1.87
C LEU A 54 0.99 -10.06 0.82
N VAL A 55 0.99 -11.36 0.53
CA VAL A 55 0.01 -11.98 -0.37
C VAL A 55 -0.55 -13.24 0.27
N ARG A 56 -1.71 -13.66 -0.19
CA ARG A 56 -2.33 -14.93 0.17
C ARG A 56 -2.99 -15.51 -1.07
N ARG A 57 -3.35 -16.78 -1.00
CA ARG A 57 -4.06 -17.45 -2.08
C ARG A 57 -5.50 -17.70 -1.67
N ASP A 58 -6.43 -17.56 -2.62
CA ASP A 58 -7.83 -17.93 -2.41
C ASP A 58 -8.06 -19.42 -2.68
N ARG A 59 -9.31 -19.83 -2.67
CA ARG A 59 -9.69 -21.23 -2.92
C ARG A 59 -9.28 -21.72 -4.31
N ASN A 60 -9.17 -20.83 -5.28
CA ASN A 60 -8.81 -21.16 -6.65
C ASN A 60 -7.30 -21.02 -6.90
N SER A 61 -6.52 -20.88 -5.84
CA SER A 61 -5.07 -20.64 -5.90
C SER A 61 -4.70 -19.34 -6.59
N ALA A 62 -5.63 -18.40 -6.68
CA ALA A 62 -5.36 -17.06 -7.17
C ALA A 62 -4.80 -16.19 -6.05
N TYR A 63 -4.00 -15.20 -6.41
CA TYR A 63 -3.27 -14.38 -5.44
C TYR A 63 -3.99 -13.06 -5.17
N LEU A 64 -4.04 -12.68 -3.90
CA LEU A 64 -4.57 -11.39 -3.48
C LEU A 64 -3.74 -10.83 -2.33
N GLY A 65 -4.04 -9.60 -1.95
CA GLY A 65 -3.37 -8.95 -0.83
C GLY A 65 -3.50 -9.75 0.45
N GLY A 66 -2.40 -9.87 1.20
CA GLY A 66 -2.35 -10.65 2.41
C GLY A 66 -2.77 -9.88 3.66
N GLU A 67 -2.65 -10.55 4.80
CA GLU A 67 -3.09 -10.03 6.10
C GLU A 67 -2.44 -8.71 6.47
N VAL A 68 -1.15 -8.54 6.17
CA VAL A 68 -0.41 -7.30 6.49
C VAL A 68 -1.08 -6.11 5.82
N LEU A 69 -1.45 -6.27 4.54
CA LEU A 69 -2.09 -5.20 3.77
C LEU A 69 -3.53 -4.97 4.24
N LEU A 70 -4.25 -6.02 4.61
CA LEU A 70 -5.61 -5.89 5.12
C LEU A 70 -5.64 -5.12 6.44
N LYS A 71 -4.70 -5.39 7.33
CA LYS A 71 -4.56 -4.65 8.57
C LYS A 71 -4.25 -3.18 8.33
N PHE A 72 -3.35 -2.92 7.41
CA PHE A 72 -3.01 -1.54 7.04
C PHE A 72 -4.23 -0.80 6.48
N ALA A 73 -4.96 -1.44 5.56
CA ALA A 73 -6.16 -0.84 4.96
C ALA A 73 -7.23 -0.55 6.01
N SER A 74 -7.41 -1.44 6.98
CA SER A 74 -8.34 -1.24 8.09
C SER A 74 -7.98 0.00 8.92
N THR A 75 -6.69 0.20 9.19
CA THR A 75 -6.20 1.40 9.89
C THR A 75 -6.49 2.66 9.08
N GLN A 76 -6.24 2.61 7.77
CA GLN A 76 -6.50 3.74 6.88
C GLN A 76 -7.99 4.09 6.82
N ASN A 77 -8.87 3.10 6.86
CA ASN A 77 -10.31 3.34 6.86
C ASN A 77 -10.77 4.06 8.12
N LYS A 78 -10.19 3.76 9.29
CA LYS A 78 -10.45 4.50 10.53
C LYS A 78 -10.00 5.94 10.40
N ASP A 79 -8.81 6.14 9.87
CA ASP A 79 -8.26 7.47 9.67
C ASP A 79 -9.09 8.26 8.66
N ALA A 80 -9.60 7.63 7.61
CA ALA A 80 -10.42 8.27 6.59
C ALA A 80 -11.68 8.92 7.18
N SER A 81 -12.32 8.26 8.15
CA SER A 81 -13.49 8.83 8.83
C SER A 81 -13.12 10.08 9.61
N ILE A 82 -12.00 10.04 10.34
CA ILE A 82 -11.51 11.21 11.10
C ILE A 82 -11.14 12.33 10.15
N ILE A 83 -10.40 12.02 9.09
CA ILE A 83 -9.96 12.98 8.09
C ILE A 83 -11.16 13.68 7.46
N SER A 84 -12.17 12.93 7.06
CA SER A 84 -13.36 13.47 6.42
C SER A 84 -14.08 14.47 7.33
N ARG A 85 -14.20 14.16 8.61
CA ARG A 85 -14.88 15.04 9.58
C ARG A 85 -14.05 16.26 9.94
N MET A 86 -12.73 16.13 9.96
CA MET A 86 -11.82 17.20 10.38
C MET A 86 -11.36 18.09 9.21
N ARG A 87 -11.47 17.62 7.96
CA ARG A 87 -10.97 18.36 6.82
C ARG A 87 -11.47 19.79 6.73
N PRO A 88 -12.78 20.09 6.91
CA PRO A 88 -13.25 21.47 6.88
C PRO A 88 -12.63 22.34 7.98
N VAL A 89 -12.36 21.77 9.14
CA VAL A 89 -11.71 22.48 10.26
C VAL A 89 -10.27 22.84 9.90
N LEU A 90 -9.54 21.86 9.33
CA LEU A 90 -8.16 22.07 8.91
C LEU A 90 -8.05 23.15 7.84
N GLU A 91 -8.95 23.12 6.86
CA GLU A 91 -8.98 24.11 5.79
C GLU A 91 -9.28 25.52 6.32
N ALA A 92 -10.25 25.63 7.23
CA ALA A 92 -10.59 26.91 7.85
C ALA A 92 -9.43 27.47 8.65
N LEU A 93 -8.73 26.62 9.41
CA LEU A 93 -7.56 27.04 10.20
C LEU A 93 -6.40 27.47 9.30
N ALA A 94 -6.13 26.72 8.23
CA ALA A 94 -5.06 27.06 7.29
C ALA A 94 -5.33 28.40 6.61
N GLU A 95 -6.57 28.65 6.22
CA GLU A 95 -6.97 29.91 5.63
C GLU A 95 -6.84 31.07 6.63
N LYS A 96 -7.33 30.87 7.85
CA LYS A 96 -7.35 31.89 8.87
C LYS A 96 -5.96 32.29 9.37
N THR A 97 -5.06 31.31 9.47
CA THR A 97 -3.71 31.53 10.01
C THR A 97 -2.65 31.73 8.95
N SER A 98 -2.93 31.40 7.72
CA SER A 98 -1.95 31.32 6.61
C SER A 98 -0.79 30.39 6.94
N GLU A 99 -1.04 29.38 7.78
CA GLU A 99 -0.07 28.39 8.20
C GLU A 99 -0.50 27.00 7.74
N THR A 100 0.47 26.13 7.55
CA THR A 100 0.20 24.70 7.30
C THR A 100 -0.37 24.06 8.55
N VAL A 101 -1.47 23.33 8.42
CA VAL A 101 -2.16 22.67 9.53
C VAL A 101 -2.06 21.17 9.36
N ASN A 102 -1.66 20.49 10.42
CA ASN A 102 -1.51 19.04 10.45
C ASN A 102 -2.55 18.42 11.37
N LEU A 103 -3.03 17.25 10.98
CA LEU A 103 -3.88 16.41 11.82
C LEU A 103 -3.10 15.18 12.24
N ALA A 104 -2.97 14.97 13.53
CA ALA A 104 -2.26 13.81 14.07
C ALA A 104 -3.15 13.09 15.07
N VAL A 105 -2.97 11.77 15.14
CA VAL A 105 -3.66 10.92 16.11
C VAL A 105 -2.63 10.21 16.98
N PRO A 106 -2.99 9.81 18.21
CA PRO A 106 -2.07 9.05 19.04
C PRO A 106 -1.68 7.72 18.38
N GLY A 107 -0.38 7.45 18.31
CA GLY A 107 0.19 6.17 17.93
C GLY A 107 0.57 5.38 19.19
N VAL A 108 1.36 4.30 19.00
CA VAL A 108 1.78 3.45 20.12
C VAL A 108 2.74 4.22 21.05
N GLU A 109 3.69 4.93 20.50
CA GLU A 109 4.69 5.69 21.27
C GLU A 109 4.69 7.17 20.91
N ASP A 110 4.20 7.52 19.74
CA ASP A 110 4.25 8.87 19.20
C ASP A 110 2.92 9.29 18.63
N LEU A 111 2.87 10.52 18.13
CA LEU A 111 1.76 11.00 17.31
C LEU A 111 1.98 10.55 15.86
N ARG A 112 0.90 10.13 15.21
CA ARG A 112 0.93 9.73 13.82
C ARG A 112 0.17 10.75 12.98
N LEU A 113 0.88 11.36 12.04
CA LEU A 113 0.31 12.35 11.13
C LEU A 113 -0.60 11.64 10.12
N ILE A 114 -1.84 12.07 9.99
CA ILE A 114 -2.81 11.44 9.07
C ILE A 114 -3.36 12.37 8.00
N ASP A 115 -3.24 13.69 8.19
CA ASP A 115 -3.65 14.63 7.15
C ASP A 115 -2.91 15.95 7.31
N GLN A 116 -2.88 16.72 6.25
CA GLN A 116 -2.20 18.01 6.21
C GLN A 116 -2.90 18.91 5.20
N VAL A 117 -3.06 20.16 5.58
CA VAL A 117 -3.52 21.22 4.67
C VAL A 117 -2.42 22.28 4.61
N ASP A 118 -1.87 22.46 3.43
CA ASP A 118 -0.81 23.43 3.22
C ASP A 118 -1.34 24.84 3.27
N ALA A 119 -0.50 25.74 3.75
CA ALA A 119 -0.81 27.17 3.71
C ALA A 119 -1.00 27.62 2.28
N LYS A 120 -2.04 28.41 2.04
CA LYS A 120 -2.21 29.02 0.74
C LYS A 120 -1.30 30.26 0.67
N HIS A 121 -0.40 30.24 -0.28
CA HIS A 121 0.41 31.41 -0.58
C HIS A 121 -0.38 32.30 -1.51
N LEU A 122 -0.56 33.49 -1.07
CA LEU A 122 -1.19 34.54 -1.86
C LEU A 122 -0.17 35.16 -2.82
#